data_b2454ac032aeffdc75c2b7556595559a
#
_entry.id   b2454ac032aeffdc75c2b7556595559a
#
_cell.length_a   1.000
_cell.length_b   1.000
_cell.length_c   1.000
_cell.angle_alpha   90.00
_cell.angle_beta   90.00
_cell.angle_gamma   90.00
#
_symmetry.space_group_name_H-M   'P 1'
#
loop_
_entity.id
_entity.type
_entity.pdbx_description
1 polymer ?
#
loop_
_entity_poly.entity_id
_entity_poly.type
_entity_poly.pdbx_seq_one_letter_code
_entity_poly.pdbx_strand_id
1 'polypeptide(L)'
;MQVKGVRLYAKDDIRLEEFELPEIKDDEILVKVMSDSICMSTWKMVKQGADHKRVPADVADHPIIIGHEFAGDIVKVGKKWQDKFKPGQKFAQQPAIPGQAESPGYSYTECGGAATYCIFPNDIIEAGCLWTHEGDSYFESSVAEPMCCVICGYKTNYHVKDRYEPVSYTHLTLPTNSRV
;
A
#
# COMPACT_ATOMS: atom_id res chain seq x y z
N MET A 1 -0.10 21.48 0.29
CA MET A 1 0.51 21.51 1.65
C MET A 1 1.90 20.90 1.60
N GLN A 2 2.88 21.40 2.39
CA GLN A 2 4.22 20.81 2.44
C GLN A 2 4.22 19.50 3.21
N VAL A 3 4.82 18.47 2.63
CA VAL A 3 4.95 17.13 3.21
C VAL A 3 6.38 16.62 3.02
N LYS A 4 6.79 15.68 3.85
CA LYS A 4 8.09 15.02 3.76
C LYS A 4 7.88 13.55 3.43
N GLY A 5 8.62 13.03 2.45
CA GLY A 5 8.48 11.64 2.04
C GLY A 5 9.63 11.13 1.18
N VAL A 6 9.60 9.84 0.91
CA VAL A 6 10.56 9.15 0.04
C VAL A 6 9.92 8.93 -1.33
N ARG A 7 10.56 9.44 -2.37
CA ARG A 7 10.09 9.34 -3.75
C ARG A 7 11.08 8.60 -4.62
N LEU A 8 10.57 7.78 -5.54
CA LEU A 8 11.34 7.08 -6.57
C LEU A 8 11.40 7.94 -7.83
N TYR A 9 12.60 8.14 -8.36
CA TYR A 9 12.88 8.89 -9.59
C TYR A 9 13.35 7.98 -10.73
N ALA A 10 14.14 6.96 -10.38
CA ALA A 10 14.68 6.00 -11.34
C ALA A 10 15.13 4.72 -10.62
N LYS A 11 15.68 3.78 -11.38
CA LYS A 11 16.32 2.60 -10.81
C LYS A 11 17.42 3.02 -9.81
N ASP A 12 17.34 2.49 -8.58
CA ASP A 12 18.25 2.78 -7.46
C ASP A 12 18.31 4.27 -7.04
N ASP A 13 17.37 5.10 -7.51
CA ASP A 13 17.30 6.52 -7.16
C ASP A 13 16.03 6.81 -6.37
N ILE A 14 16.13 6.70 -5.04
CA ILE A 14 15.11 7.14 -4.09
C ILE A 14 15.64 8.33 -3.30
N ARG A 15 14.78 9.33 -3.05
CA ARG A 15 15.16 10.57 -2.38
C ARG A 15 14.20 10.87 -1.25
N LEU A 16 14.76 11.19 -0.06
CA LEU A 16 13.99 11.78 1.03
C LEU A 16 13.96 13.30 0.82
N GLU A 17 12.78 13.85 0.62
CA GLU A 17 12.62 15.28 0.29
C GLU A 17 11.34 15.85 0.87
N GLU A 18 11.27 17.18 0.87
CA GLU A 18 10.03 17.91 1.11
C GLU A 18 9.44 18.34 -0.23
N PHE A 19 8.14 18.13 -0.38
CA PHE A 19 7.41 18.46 -1.60
C PHE A 19 5.99 18.93 -1.28
N GLU A 20 5.32 19.49 -2.27
CA GLU A 20 3.97 20.00 -2.09
C GLU A 20 2.94 18.98 -2.59
N LEU A 21 2.00 18.60 -1.70
CA LEU A 21 0.76 17.93 -2.10
C LEU A 21 -0.28 18.98 -2.48
N PRO A 22 -1.03 18.78 -3.58
CA PRO A 22 -2.12 19.65 -3.97
C PRO A 22 -3.29 19.64 -2.97
N GLU A 23 -4.26 20.50 -3.17
CA GLU A 23 -5.55 20.39 -2.50
C GLU A 23 -6.32 19.19 -3.07
N ILE A 24 -6.99 18.43 -2.20
CA ILE A 24 -7.79 17.29 -2.63
C ILE A 24 -8.99 17.71 -3.48
N LYS A 25 -9.32 16.90 -4.45
CA LYS A 25 -10.55 17.02 -5.25
C LYS A 25 -11.77 16.51 -4.48
N ASP A 26 -12.96 16.72 -5.04
CA ASP A 26 -14.22 16.30 -4.41
C ASP A 26 -14.35 14.77 -4.27
N ASP A 27 -13.55 13.99 -4.98
CA ASP A 27 -13.53 12.53 -5.01
C ASP A 27 -12.27 11.90 -4.39
N GLU A 28 -11.46 12.68 -3.69
CA GLU A 28 -10.21 12.25 -3.06
C GLU A 28 -10.26 12.32 -1.53
N ILE A 29 -9.32 11.64 -0.87
CA ILE A 29 -9.19 11.63 0.59
C ILE A 29 -7.74 11.92 0.97
N LEU A 30 -7.51 12.97 1.78
CA LEU A 30 -6.23 13.25 2.41
C LEU A 30 -6.08 12.44 3.68
N VAL A 31 -4.95 11.80 3.84
CA VAL A 31 -4.62 11.03 5.04
C VAL A 31 -3.26 11.44 5.61
N LYS A 32 -3.12 11.25 6.93
CA LYS A 32 -1.85 11.30 7.65
C LYS A 32 -1.35 9.88 7.85
N VAL A 33 -0.16 9.57 7.37
CA VAL A 33 0.46 8.27 7.56
C VAL A 33 1.09 8.20 8.96
N MET A 34 0.77 7.16 9.70
CA MET A 34 1.26 6.93 11.06
C MET A 34 2.19 5.71 11.16
N SER A 35 2.03 4.75 10.27
CA SER A 35 2.86 3.54 10.19
C SER A 35 2.92 3.06 8.75
N ASP A 36 4.11 2.65 8.29
CA ASP A 36 4.35 1.98 7.00
C ASP A 36 5.33 0.84 7.23
N SER A 37 5.02 -0.35 6.76
CA SER A 37 5.93 -1.48 6.88
C SER A 37 6.79 -1.64 5.64
N ILE A 38 8.00 -2.20 5.81
CA ILE A 38 8.97 -2.33 4.72
C ILE A 38 8.81 -3.68 4.05
N CYS A 39 8.35 -3.68 2.80
CA CYS A 39 8.19 -4.86 1.97
C CYS A 39 9.36 -5.08 1.01
N MET A 40 9.77 -6.33 0.82
CA MET A 40 10.78 -6.69 -0.19
C MET A 40 10.33 -6.37 -1.62
N SER A 41 9.02 -6.27 -1.86
CA SER A 41 8.51 -5.84 -3.16
C SER A 41 8.79 -4.36 -3.46
N THR A 42 8.81 -3.50 -2.44
CA THR A 42 9.29 -2.11 -2.58
C THR A 42 10.77 -2.08 -2.96
N TRP A 43 11.61 -2.89 -2.30
CA TRP A 43 13.02 -3.02 -2.70
C TRP A 43 13.18 -3.47 -4.15
N LYS A 44 12.41 -4.49 -4.57
CA LYS A 44 12.41 -4.96 -5.96
C LYS A 44 12.01 -3.86 -6.94
N MET A 45 10.99 -3.07 -6.62
CA MET A 45 10.56 -1.93 -7.42
C MET A 45 11.67 -0.89 -7.56
N VAL A 46 12.35 -0.53 -6.47
CA VAL A 46 13.49 0.40 -6.49
C VAL A 46 14.63 -0.12 -7.39
N LYS A 47 14.89 -1.43 -7.33
CA LYS A 47 15.91 -2.08 -8.19
C LYS A 47 15.54 -2.12 -9.67
N GLN A 48 14.29 -2.05 -10.02
CA GLN A 48 13.80 -2.09 -11.41
C GLN A 48 13.51 -0.69 -11.96
N GLY A 49 13.10 0.27 -11.11
CA GLY A 49 12.68 1.59 -11.57
C GLY A 49 11.53 1.49 -12.59
N ALA A 50 11.61 2.21 -13.70
CA ALA A 50 10.63 2.19 -14.78
C ALA A 50 10.45 0.82 -15.47
N ASP A 51 11.36 -0.12 -15.29
CA ASP A 51 11.18 -1.50 -15.79
C ASP A 51 10.21 -2.33 -14.95
N HIS A 52 9.83 -1.84 -13.76
CA HIS A 52 8.83 -2.50 -12.94
C HIS A 52 7.44 -2.24 -13.48
N LYS A 53 6.64 -3.30 -13.68
CA LYS A 53 5.32 -3.26 -14.34
C LYS A 53 4.29 -2.29 -13.74
N ARG A 54 4.48 -1.83 -12.49
CA ARG A 54 3.59 -0.90 -11.80
C ARG A 54 4.15 0.52 -11.71
N VAL A 55 5.39 0.73 -12.09
CA VAL A 55 6.02 2.05 -12.07
C VAL A 55 5.74 2.74 -13.40
N PRO A 56 5.24 3.99 -13.39
CA PRO A 56 5.06 4.76 -14.61
C PRO A 56 6.36 4.96 -15.37
N ALA A 57 6.30 4.92 -16.70
CA ALA A 57 7.48 5.09 -17.56
C ALA A 57 8.12 6.49 -17.42
N ASP A 58 7.33 7.48 -17.03
CA ASP A 58 7.71 8.87 -16.82
C ASP A 58 8.07 9.21 -15.36
N VAL A 59 8.40 8.19 -14.56
CA VAL A 59 8.71 8.33 -13.12
C VAL A 59 9.86 9.33 -12.84
N ALA A 60 10.74 9.57 -13.81
CA ALA A 60 11.80 10.56 -13.67
C ALA A 60 11.27 12.00 -13.60
N ASP A 61 10.21 12.30 -14.35
CA ASP A 61 9.58 13.62 -14.42
C ASP A 61 8.44 13.74 -13.39
N HIS A 62 7.78 12.61 -13.08
CA HIS A 62 6.65 12.50 -12.14
C HIS A 62 6.97 11.47 -11.05
N PRO A 63 7.86 11.78 -10.09
CA PRO A 63 8.33 10.83 -9.09
C PRO A 63 7.20 10.40 -8.15
N ILE A 64 7.16 9.09 -7.88
CA ILE A 64 6.11 8.46 -7.09
C ILE A 64 6.50 8.33 -5.62
N ILE A 65 5.52 8.44 -4.71
CA ILE A 65 5.71 8.09 -3.30
C ILE A 65 5.74 6.56 -3.17
N ILE A 66 6.78 6.01 -2.55
CA ILE A 66 6.91 4.57 -2.30
C ILE A 66 6.19 4.15 -1.02
N GLY A 67 6.16 2.83 -0.74
CA GLY A 67 5.51 2.27 0.47
C GLY A 67 4.04 1.93 0.22
N HIS A 68 3.68 0.66 0.41
CA HIS A 68 2.34 0.15 0.09
C HIS A 68 1.69 -0.64 1.23
N GLU A 69 2.31 -0.66 2.40
CA GLU A 69 1.83 -1.35 3.60
C GLU A 69 1.63 -0.36 4.73
N PHE A 70 0.70 0.60 4.56
CA PHE A 70 0.59 1.74 5.46
C PHE A 70 -0.81 1.94 6.04
N ALA A 71 -0.83 2.60 7.19
CA ALA A 71 -2.01 2.94 7.96
C ALA A 71 -1.86 4.33 8.61
N GLY A 72 -2.96 4.92 9.02
CA GLY A 72 -2.95 6.23 9.66
C GLY A 72 -4.33 6.79 9.89
N ASP A 73 -4.45 8.11 9.86
CA ASP A 73 -5.68 8.85 10.11
C ASP A 73 -6.20 9.55 8.85
N ILE A 74 -7.52 9.50 8.64
CA ILE A 74 -8.20 10.32 7.64
C ILE A 74 -8.23 11.76 8.12
N VAL A 75 -7.72 12.69 7.31
CA VAL A 75 -7.61 14.13 7.66
C VAL A 75 -8.70 14.95 6.99
N LYS A 76 -8.92 14.74 5.69
CA LYS A 76 -9.92 15.47 4.91
C LYS A 76 -10.56 14.54 3.89
N VAL A 77 -11.86 14.67 3.72
CA VAL A 77 -12.68 13.82 2.84
C VAL A 77 -13.35 14.69 1.79
N GLY A 78 -13.16 14.36 0.53
CA GLY A 78 -13.85 14.98 -0.59
C GLY A 78 -15.36 14.72 -0.55
N LYS A 79 -16.15 15.60 -1.13
CA LYS A 79 -17.62 15.61 -1.02
C LYS A 79 -18.26 14.28 -1.39
N LYS A 80 -17.73 13.59 -2.40
CA LYS A 80 -18.23 12.30 -2.88
C LYS A 80 -18.22 11.20 -1.82
N TRP A 81 -17.28 11.27 -0.87
CA TRP A 81 -17.03 10.20 0.08
C TRP A 81 -17.45 10.49 1.52
N GLN A 82 -18.05 11.67 1.79
CA GLN A 82 -18.42 12.09 3.15
C GLN A 82 -19.49 11.23 3.82
N ASP A 83 -20.31 10.50 3.04
CA ASP A 83 -21.28 9.55 3.57
C ASP A 83 -20.61 8.26 4.10
N LYS A 84 -19.43 7.91 3.59
CA LYS A 84 -18.71 6.68 3.89
C LYS A 84 -17.54 6.88 4.85
N PHE A 85 -16.83 7.99 4.74
CA PHE A 85 -15.63 8.28 5.51
C PHE A 85 -15.73 9.61 6.25
N LYS A 86 -15.03 9.72 7.40
CA LYS A 86 -15.02 10.94 8.21
C LYS A 86 -13.59 11.27 8.66
N PRO A 87 -13.23 12.56 8.76
CA PRO A 87 -11.98 12.97 9.41
C PRO A 87 -11.86 12.39 10.82
N GLY A 88 -10.66 11.96 11.19
CA GLY A 88 -10.34 11.34 12.47
C GLY A 88 -10.54 9.83 12.52
N GLN A 89 -11.12 9.20 11.50
CA GLN A 89 -11.14 7.75 11.41
C GLN A 89 -9.75 7.19 11.10
N LYS A 90 -9.39 6.08 11.71
CA LYS A 90 -8.19 5.31 11.35
C LYS A 90 -8.44 4.50 10.10
N PHE A 91 -7.43 4.36 9.28
CA PHE A 91 -7.50 3.57 8.05
C PHE A 91 -6.42 2.53 7.94
N ALA A 92 -6.72 1.50 7.19
CA ALA A 92 -5.79 0.58 6.54
C ALA A 92 -6.12 0.50 5.05
N GLN A 93 -5.21 0.01 4.23
CA GLN A 93 -5.41 -0.05 2.79
C GLN A 93 -4.96 -1.36 2.17
N GLN A 94 -5.52 -1.67 1.02
CA GLN A 94 -5.15 -2.78 0.15
C GLN A 94 -4.51 -2.20 -1.12
N PRO A 95 -3.22 -2.52 -1.40
CA PRO A 95 -2.53 -1.93 -2.55
C PRO A 95 -2.92 -2.54 -3.90
N ALA A 96 -3.48 -3.74 -3.92
CA ALA A 96 -3.85 -4.41 -5.17
C ALA A 96 -5.25 -4.02 -5.62
N ILE A 97 -5.35 -3.15 -6.62
CA ILE A 97 -6.62 -2.79 -7.26
C ILE A 97 -6.99 -3.91 -8.26
N PRO A 98 -8.14 -4.59 -8.10
CA PRO A 98 -8.53 -5.66 -9.03
C PRO A 98 -8.63 -5.17 -10.49
N GLY A 99 -7.91 -5.85 -11.38
CA GLY A 99 -7.95 -5.54 -12.82
C GLY A 99 -7.11 -4.35 -13.27
N GLN A 100 -6.35 -3.72 -12.36
CA GLN A 100 -5.47 -2.59 -12.67
C GLN A 100 -4.01 -2.92 -12.39
N ALA A 101 -3.10 -2.27 -13.11
CA ALA A 101 -1.67 -2.33 -12.86
C ALA A 101 -1.26 -1.33 -11.78
N GLU A 102 -1.93 -0.18 -11.74
CA GLU A 102 -1.70 0.92 -10.80
C GLU A 102 -1.97 0.49 -9.36
N SER A 103 -1.19 1.04 -8.43
CA SER A 103 -1.21 0.62 -7.03
C SER A 103 -0.65 1.71 -6.11
N PRO A 104 -1.24 1.95 -4.94
CA PRO A 104 -0.64 2.80 -3.92
C PRO A 104 0.81 2.39 -3.63
N GLY A 105 1.70 3.38 -3.53
CA GLY A 105 3.11 3.15 -3.25
C GLY A 105 3.94 2.57 -4.39
N TYR A 106 3.34 2.45 -5.59
CA TYR A 106 4.01 1.99 -6.82
C TYR A 106 3.78 2.89 -8.02
N SER A 107 2.64 3.58 -8.10
CA SER A 107 2.20 4.20 -9.36
C SER A 107 1.82 5.66 -9.22
N TYR A 108 1.58 6.15 -8.01
CA TYR A 108 1.02 7.48 -7.79
C TYR A 108 2.05 8.45 -7.24
N THR A 109 2.03 9.67 -7.78
CA THR A 109 2.87 10.79 -7.30
C THR A 109 2.45 11.29 -5.91
N GLU A 110 1.19 11.06 -5.53
CA GLU A 110 0.55 11.62 -4.35
C GLU A 110 0.07 10.55 -3.35
N CYS A 111 0.18 9.25 -3.68
CA CYS A 111 -0.30 8.16 -2.84
C CYS A 111 0.75 7.08 -2.58
N GLY A 112 1.19 6.98 -1.32
CA GLY A 112 2.15 6.00 -0.83
C GLY A 112 2.45 6.21 0.65
N GLY A 113 2.94 5.16 1.31
CA GLY A 113 3.14 5.11 2.76
C GLY A 113 4.40 5.80 3.27
N ALA A 114 5.43 5.92 2.43
CA ALA A 114 6.69 6.52 2.84
C ALA A 114 6.64 8.07 2.81
N ALA A 115 5.55 8.65 3.27
CA ALA A 115 5.36 10.09 3.38
C ALA A 115 4.56 10.44 4.65
N THR A 116 4.69 11.69 5.12
CA THR A 116 3.94 12.15 6.31
C THR A 116 2.44 12.27 6.04
N TYR A 117 2.07 12.62 4.81
CA TYR A 117 0.69 12.67 4.31
C TYR A 117 0.67 12.18 2.88
N CYS A 118 -0.47 11.63 2.45
CA CYS A 118 -0.72 11.28 1.06
C CYS A 118 -2.21 11.45 0.71
N ILE A 119 -2.51 11.40 -0.59
CA ILE A 119 -3.88 11.55 -1.11
C ILE A 119 -4.28 10.24 -1.76
N PHE A 120 -5.37 9.65 -1.28
CA PHE A 120 -6.00 8.51 -1.97
C PHE A 120 -6.84 9.02 -3.13
N PRO A 121 -6.53 8.62 -4.37
CA PRO A 121 -7.34 8.94 -5.52
C PRO A 121 -8.62 8.09 -5.58
N ASN A 122 -9.58 8.55 -6.38
CA ASN A 122 -10.92 7.99 -6.46
C ASN A 122 -10.96 6.50 -6.85
N ASP A 123 -10.12 6.07 -7.75
CA ASP A 123 -10.05 4.68 -8.24
C ASP A 123 -9.74 3.67 -7.13
N ILE A 124 -8.82 4.01 -6.22
CA ILE A 124 -8.49 3.20 -5.04
C ILE A 124 -9.71 3.09 -4.10
N ILE A 125 -10.39 4.22 -3.88
CA ILE A 125 -11.52 4.29 -2.96
C ILE A 125 -12.73 3.54 -3.54
N GLU A 126 -13.04 3.71 -4.83
CA GLU A 126 -14.10 2.99 -5.55
C GLU A 126 -13.87 1.48 -5.60
N ALA A 127 -12.63 1.06 -5.76
CA ALA A 127 -12.25 -0.35 -5.72
C ALA A 127 -12.41 -1.00 -4.33
N GLY A 128 -12.75 -0.21 -3.31
CA GLY A 128 -12.89 -0.69 -1.94
C GLY A 128 -11.57 -1.03 -1.26
N CYS A 129 -10.47 -0.41 -1.72
CA CYS A 129 -9.13 -0.67 -1.23
C CYS A 129 -8.74 0.19 -0.02
N LEU A 130 -9.60 1.11 0.42
CA LEU A 130 -9.45 1.91 1.63
C LEU A 130 -10.49 1.45 2.68
N TRP A 131 -10.04 1.10 3.88
CA TRP A 131 -10.87 0.63 4.98
C TRP A 131 -10.70 1.48 6.22
N THR A 132 -11.74 1.56 7.03
CA THR A 132 -11.67 2.14 8.38
C THR A 132 -11.73 1.03 9.43
N HIS A 133 -11.11 1.27 10.59
CA HIS A 133 -11.13 0.36 11.74
C HIS A 133 -11.13 1.13 13.06
N GLU A 134 -11.53 0.47 14.13
CA GLU A 134 -11.60 1.02 15.49
C GLU A 134 -10.43 0.56 16.39
N GLY A 135 -9.48 -0.20 15.87
CA GLY A 135 -8.32 -0.67 16.60
C GLY A 135 -7.40 0.47 17.07
N ASP A 136 -6.69 0.26 18.16
CA ASP A 136 -5.82 1.29 18.75
C ASP A 136 -4.43 1.37 18.12
N SER A 137 -4.00 0.32 17.41
CA SER A 137 -2.65 0.19 16.88
C SER A 137 -2.56 0.50 15.40
N TYR A 138 -1.75 1.47 15.03
CA TYR A 138 -1.38 1.73 13.63
C TYR A 138 -0.40 0.69 13.07
N PHE A 139 0.44 0.12 13.93
CA PHE A 139 1.36 -0.93 13.53
C PHE A 139 0.61 -2.16 13.01
N GLU A 140 -0.37 -2.66 13.78
CA GLU A 140 -1.19 -3.81 13.36
C GLU A 140 -1.92 -3.52 12.04
N SER A 141 -2.39 -2.29 11.88
CA SER A 141 -3.08 -1.87 10.66
C SER A 141 -2.16 -1.81 9.43
N SER A 142 -0.91 -1.39 9.61
CA SER A 142 0.07 -1.36 8.52
C SER A 142 0.50 -2.75 8.07
N VAL A 143 0.42 -3.78 8.92
CA VAL A 143 0.70 -5.17 8.54
C VAL A 143 -0.54 -5.94 8.08
N ALA A 144 -1.68 -5.29 7.92
CA ALA A 144 -2.91 -5.92 7.38
C ALA A 144 -2.70 -6.47 5.97
N GLU A 145 -1.96 -5.76 5.10
CA GLU A 145 -1.62 -6.23 3.75
C GLU A 145 -0.77 -7.50 3.77
N PRO A 146 0.39 -7.56 4.45
CA PRO A 146 1.16 -8.79 4.59
C PRO A 146 0.33 -9.96 5.15
N MET A 147 -0.54 -9.69 6.11
CA MET A 147 -1.43 -10.72 6.66
C MET A 147 -2.41 -11.24 5.59
N CYS A 148 -2.95 -10.38 4.75
CA CYS A 148 -3.78 -10.80 3.61
C CYS A 148 -3.01 -11.70 2.66
N CYS A 149 -1.73 -11.46 2.40
CA CYS A 149 -0.89 -12.32 1.59
C CYS A 149 -0.75 -13.72 2.21
N VAL A 150 -0.54 -13.81 3.53
CA VAL A 150 -0.50 -15.08 4.26
C VAL A 150 -1.83 -15.82 4.16
N ILE A 151 -2.95 -15.14 4.42
CA ILE A 151 -4.29 -15.74 4.33
C ILE A 151 -4.58 -16.24 2.91
N CYS A 152 -4.20 -15.48 1.88
CA CYS A 152 -4.34 -15.90 0.49
C CYS A 152 -3.51 -17.16 0.19
N GLY A 153 -2.30 -17.23 0.72
CA GLY A 153 -1.47 -18.44 0.61
C GLY A 153 -2.13 -19.67 1.21
N TYR A 154 -2.70 -19.56 2.41
CA TYR A 154 -3.49 -20.62 3.02
C TYR A 154 -4.71 -21.03 2.18
N LYS A 155 -5.49 -20.04 1.71
CA LYS A 155 -6.67 -20.31 0.87
C LYS A 155 -6.31 -21.01 -0.44
N THR A 156 -5.19 -20.66 -1.04
CA THR A 156 -4.71 -21.35 -2.25
C THR A 156 -4.46 -22.82 -2.00
N ASN A 157 -3.93 -23.21 -0.84
CA ASN A 157 -3.72 -24.60 -0.45
C ASN A 157 -5.03 -25.36 -0.28
N TYR A 158 -6.12 -24.71 0.14
CA TYR A 158 -7.43 -25.35 0.26
C TYR A 158 -8.04 -25.78 -1.09
N HIS A 159 -7.63 -25.18 -2.19
CA HIS A 159 -8.09 -25.57 -3.53
C HIS A 159 -7.46 -26.87 -4.03
N VAL A 160 -6.44 -27.39 -3.37
CA VAL A 160 -5.81 -28.71 -3.63
C VAL A 160 -6.16 -29.75 -2.57
N LYS A 161 -7.29 -29.58 -1.98
CA LYS A 161 -7.88 -30.31 -0.85
C LYS A 161 -7.82 -31.86 -0.97
N ASP A 162 -7.95 -32.40 -2.17
CA ASP A 162 -7.90 -33.85 -2.40
C ASP A 162 -6.49 -34.44 -2.26
N ARG A 163 -5.47 -33.59 -2.16
CA ARG A 163 -4.06 -33.99 -2.09
C ARG A 163 -3.36 -33.56 -0.82
N TYR A 164 -3.89 -32.60 -0.12
CA TYR A 164 -3.18 -31.93 0.94
C TYR A 164 -4.12 -31.26 1.96
N GLU A 165 -4.03 -31.69 3.20
CA GLU A 165 -4.71 -31.06 4.31
C GLU A 165 -3.69 -30.23 5.11
N PRO A 166 -3.72 -28.90 5.00
CA PRO A 166 -2.71 -28.06 5.63
C PRO A 166 -2.85 -28.06 7.15
N VAL A 167 -1.77 -28.30 7.83
CA VAL A 167 -1.65 -28.15 9.28
C VAL A 167 -0.58 -27.09 9.58
N SER A 168 -0.80 -26.23 10.56
CA SER A 168 0.03 -25.04 10.79
C SER A 168 1.52 -25.35 10.99
N TYR A 169 1.85 -26.41 11.67
CA TYR A 169 3.25 -26.80 11.89
C TYR A 169 3.92 -27.35 10.62
N THR A 170 3.19 -27.92 9.68
CA THR A 170 3.73 -28.38 8.40
C THR A 170 4.24 -27.19 7.58
N HIS A 171 3.51 -26.08 7.57
CA HIS A 171 3.94 -24.88 6.89
C HIS A 171 5.20 -24.24 7.50
N LEU A 172 5.36 -24.35 8.81
CA LEU A 172 6.53 -23.84 9.51
C LEU A 172 7.77 -24.73 9.32
N THR A 173 7.59 -26.01 9.05
CA THR A 173 8.72 -26.96 8.97
C THR A 173 9.22 -27.20 7.55
N LEU A 174 8.39 -27.07 6.53
CA LEU A 174 8.78 -27.28 5.14
C LEU A 174 9.98 -26.46 4.67
N PRO A 175 10.09 -25.17 4.99
CA PRO A 175 11.25 -24.37 4.61
C PRO A 175 12.56 -24.80 5.25
N THR A 176 12.51 -25.41 6.44
CA THR A 176 13.72 -25.84 7.17
C THR A 176 14.32 -27.13 6.62
N ASN A 177 13.56 -27.88 5.85
CA ASN A 177 14.01 -29.12 5.21
C ASN A 177 14.38 -28.94 3.74
N SER A 178 14.17 -27.79 3.18
CA SER A 178 14.67 -27.48 1.84
C SER A 178 16.19 -27.38 1.90
N ARG A 179 16.86 -28.39 1.44
CA ARG A 179 18.27 -28.31 1.13
C ARG A 179 18.41 -27.36 -0.05
N VAL A 180 18.81 -26.17 0.23
CA VAL A 180 19.37 -25.26 -0.76
C VAL A 180 20.85 -25.56 -0.86
#